data_c92e1154e0f38595b9ba1fa489f22dbe
#
_entry.id   c92e1154e0f38595b9ba1fa489f22dbe
#
_cell.length_a   1.000
_cell.length_b   1.000
_cell.length_c   1.000
_cell.angle_alpha   90.00
_cell.angle_beta   90.00
_cell.angle_gamma   90.00
#
_symmetry.space_group_name_H-M   'P 1'
#
loop_
_entity.id
_entity.type
_entity.pdbx_description
1 polymer ?
#
loop_
_entity_poly.entity_id
_entity_poly.type
_entity_poly.pdbx_seq_one_letter_code
_entity_poly.pdbx_strand_id
1 'polypeptide(L)'
;MKHKETIYIIGAGVSGLIAAYELEQEGYHPIIIEQTDEVGGRVKTIHEKGYALDLGFQVLLSAYPLAKKYLDLEALELHKLESGALIYVNDKAYRIGDPMRNWKMLFPTIF
;
A
#
# COMPACT_ATOMS: atom_id res chain seq x y z
N MET A 1 3.74 37.31 -14.93
CA MET A 1 3.09 36.09 -14.38
C MET A 1 3.38 34.97 -15.36
N LYS A 2 4.18 33.95 -15.00
CA LYS A 2 4.31 32.74 -15.84
C LYS A 2 2.94 32.06 -15.82
N HIS A 3 2.30 31.91 -16.97
CA HIS A 3 1.12 31.05 -17.07
C HIS A 3 1.54 29.66 -16.62
N LYS A 4 0.96 29.17 -15.53
CA LYS A 4 1.21 27.79 -15.09
C LYS A 4 0.58 26.87 -16.11
N GLU A 5 1.40 26.04 -16.73
CA GLU A 5 0.92 25.06 -17.70
C GLU A 5 -0.02 24.07 -16.99
N THR A 6 -1.10 23.72 -17.63
CA THR A 6 -2.01 22.68 -17.18
C THR A 6 -1.46 21.34 -17.63
N ILE A 7 -1.30 20.41 -16.67
CA ILE A 7 -0.81 19.06 -16.91
C ILE A 7 -1.92 18.08 -16.61
N TYR A 8 -2.28 17.23 -17.56
CA TYR A 8 -3.30 16.21 -17.37
C TYR A 8 -2.65 14.89 -16.94
N ILE A 9 -3.20 14.30 -15.87
CA ILE A 9 -2.77 13.03 -15.30
C ILE A 9 -3.92 12.04 -15.46
N ILE A 10 -3.65 10.88 -16.06
CA ILE A 10 -4.64 9.84 -16.24
C ILE A 10 -4.57 8.85 -15.07
N GLY A 11 -5.64 8.77 -14.30
CA GLY A 11 -5.81 7.89 -13.16
C GLY A 11 -5.49 8.55 -11.81
N ALA A 12 -6.41 8.42 -10.86
CA ALA A 12 -6.31 8.89 -9.47
C ALA A 12 -5.87 7.79 -8.49
N GLY A 13 -5.05 6.85 -8.95
CA GLY A 13 -4.33 5.92 -8.07
C GLY A 13 -3.19 6.64 -7.34
N VAL A 14 -2.51 5.94 -6.41
CA VAL A 14 -1.42 6.51 -5.59
C VAL A 14 -0.37 7.23 -6.43
N SER A 15 0.05 6.65 -7.55
CA SER A 15 1.06 7.27 -8.44
C SER A 15 0.57 8.58 -9.07
N GLY A 16 -0.70 8.63 -9.52
CA GLY A 16 -1.27 9.84 -10.10
C GLY A 16 -1.45 10.95 -9.07
N LEU A 17 -1.88 10.60 -7.86
CA LEU A 17 -2.03 11.55 -6.75
C LEU A 17 -0.67 12.13 -6.32
N ILE A 18 0.37 11.30 -6.20
CA ILE A 18 1.73 11.76 -5.87
C ILE A 18 2.28 12.65 -6.99
N ALA A 19 2.07 12.28 -8.25
CA ALA A 19 2.51 13.10 -9.39
C ALA A 19 1.83 14.47 -9.38
N ALA A 20 0.52 14.52 -9.10
CA ALA A 20 -0.20 15.77 -8.97
C ALA A 20 0.37 16.62 -7.83
N TYR A 21 0.57 16.02 -6.67
CA TYR A 21 1.14 16.70 -5.51
C TYR A 21 2.52 17.32 -5.82
N GLU A 22 3.45 16.57 -6.41
CA GLU A 22 4.77 17.08 -6.76
C GLU A 22 4.70 18.23 -7.80
N LEU A 23 3.82 18.09 -8.80
CA LEU A 23 3.61 19.15 -9.79
C LEU A 23 3.03 20.43 -9.18
N GLU A 24 2.11 20.32 -8.22
CA GLU A 24 1.60 21.47 -7.48
C GLU A 24 2.70 22.18 -6.68
N GLN A 25 3.61 21.43 -6.04
CA GLN A 25 4.75 22.00 -5.31
C GLN A 25 5.68 22.80 -6.24
N GLU A 26 5.85 22.32 -7.48
CA GLU A 26 6.61 23.01 -8.53
C GLU A 26 5.84 24.16 -9.20
N GLY A 27 4.59 24.32 -8.83
CA GLY A 27 3.75 25.43 -9.26
C GLY A 27 2.99 25.19 -10.55
N TYR A 28 2.84 23.98 -11.03
CA TYR A 28 1.96 23.61 -12.14
C TYR A 28 0.50 23.50 -11.69
N HIS A 29 -0.40 23.35 -12.67
CA HIS A 29 -1.83 23.09 -12.46
C HIS A 29 -2.18 21.68 -12.94
N PRO A 30 -1.97 20.62 -12.14
CA PRO A 30 -2.36 19.28 -12.52
C PRO A 30 -3.88 19.12 -12.51
N ILE A 31 -4.39 18.44 -13.53
CA ILE A 31 -5.79 17.97 -13.60
C ILE A 31 -5.77 16.46 -13.69
N ILE A 32 -6.34 15.79 -12.71
CA ILE A 32 -6.43 14.33 -12.70
C ILE A 32 -7.76 13.93 -13.37
N ILE A 33 -7.65 13.00 -14.31
CA ILE A 33 -8.79 12.38 -15.00
C ILE A 33 -8.88 10.93 -14.49
N GLU A 34 -9.94 10.65 -13.76
CA GLU A 34 -10.21 9.32 -13.19
C GLU A 34 -11.44 8.71 -13.86
N GLN A 35 -11.41 7.41 -14.10
CA GLN A 35 -12.49 6.67 -14.73
C GLN A 35 -13.67 6.42 -13.79
N THR A 36 -13.37 6.32 -12.48
CA THR A 36 -14.36 6.05 -11.44
C THR A 36 -14.72 7.32 -10.69
N ASP A 37 -15.73 7.26 -9.87
CA ASP A 37 -16.18 8.36 -9.00
C ASP A 37 -15.35 8.52 -7.71
N GLU A 38 -14.36 7.64 -7.49
CA GLU A 38 -13.52 7.63 -6.31
C GLU A 38 -12.02 7.52 -6.64
N VAL A 39 -11.19 8.13 -5.79
CA VAL A 39 -9.73 8.04 -5.88
C VAL A 39 -9.20 6.78 -5.18
N GLY A 40 -7.90 6.48 -5.36
CA GLY A 40 -7.20 5.41 -4.66
C GLY A 40 -6.81 4.23 -5.55
N GLY A 41 -7.58 3.95 -6.60
CA GLY A 41 -7.28 2.84 -7.52
C GLY A 41 -7.21 1.49 -6.78
N ARG A 42 -6.07 0.80 -6.84
CA ARG A 42 -5.88 -0.53 -6.22
C ARG A 42 -5.73 -0.52 -4.71
N VAL A 43 -5.56 0.61 -4.06
CA VAL A 43 -5.52 0.73 -2.59
C VAL A 43 -6.84 1.19 -2.00
N LYS A 44 -7.92 1.16 -2.80
CA LYS A 44 -9.26 1.52 -2.36
C LYS A 44 -9.81 0.47 -1.38
N THR A 45 -10.45 0.96 -0.33
CA THR A 45 -11.18 0.15 0.64
C THR A 45 -12.68 0.35 0.43
N ILE A 46 -13.44 -0.73 0.37
CA ILE A 46 -14.90 -0.69 0.36
C ILE A 46 -15.45 -1.07 1.75
N HIS A 47 -16.54 -0.42 2.12
CA HIS A 47 -17.23 -0.72 3.37
C HIS A 47 -18.52 -1.47 3.09
N GLU A 48 -18.61 -2.73 3.51
CA GLU A 48 -19.80 -3.54 3.35
C GLU A 48 -20.18 -4.26 4.64
N LYS A 49 -21.43 -4.11 5.07
CA LYS A 49 -22.00 -4.76 6.27
C LYS A 49 -21.16 -4.59 7.54
N GLY A 50 -20.51 -3.42 7.70
CA GLY A 50 -19.66 -3.11 8.85
C GLY A 50 -18.23 -3.61 8.74
N TYR A 51 -17.83 -4.19 7.62
CA TYR A 51 -16.47 -4.60 7.31
C TYR A 51 -15.78 -3.59 6.38
N ALA A 52 -14.50 -3.37 6.61
CA ALA A 52 -13.61 -2.66 5.69
C ALA A 52 -12.87 -3.71 4.84
N LEU A 53 -13.11 -3.70 3.53
CA LEU A 53 -12.56 -4.67 2.59
C LEU A 53 -11.64 -3.95 1.61
N ASP A 54 -10.34 -4.19 1.72
CA ASP A 54 -9.37 -3.64 0.80
C ASP A 54 -9.39 -4.39 -0.53
N LEU A 55 -9.50 -3.65 -1.63
CA LEU A 55 -9.54 -4.23 -2.98
C LEU A 55 -8.17 -4.65 -3.50
N GLY A 56 -7.11 -4.31 -2.80
CA GLY A 56 -5.75 -4.55 -3.25
C GLY A 56 -4.84 -5.05 -2.16
N PHE A 57 -3.65 -4.47 -2.13
CA PHE A 57 -2.55 -4.92 -1.31
C PHE A 57 -2.71 -4.42 0.13
N GLN A 58 -2.77 -5.33 1.09
CA GLN A 58 -2.97 -5.03 2.52
C GLN A 58 -1.67 -4.92 3.31
N VAL A 59 -0.51 -5.08 2.68
CA VAL A 59 0.78 -5.02 3.36
C VAL A 59 1.60 -3.85 2.85
N LEU A 60 1.90 -2.90 3.75
CA LEU A 60 2.78 -1.78 3.47
C LEU A 60 4.20 -2.10 3.93
N LEU A 61 5.16 -2.01 3.02
CA LEU A 61 6.58 -2.08 3.36
C LEU A 61 7.08 -0.71 3.80
N SER A 62 7.03 -0.44 5.09
CA SER A 62 7.43 0.85 5.69
C SER A 62 8.91 1.19 5.49
N ALA A 63 9.73 0.26 4.99
CA ALA A 63 11.13 0.49 4.65
C ALA A 63 11.32 1.29 3.36
N TYR A 64 10.30 1.40 2.50
CA TYR A 64 10.41 2.16 1.26
C TYR A 64 10.60 3.65 1.54
N PRO A 65 11.65 4.29 0.99
CA PRO A 65 11.92 5.71 1.22
C PRO A 65 10.75 6.62 0.81
N LEU A 66 10.11 6.31 -0.32
CA LEU A 66 8.97 7.08 -0.83
C LEU A 66 7.73 6.93 0.05
N ALA A 67 7.51 5.77 0.67
CA ALA A 67 6.41 5.60 1.62
C ALA A 67 6.57 6.57 2.80
N LYS A 68 7.78 6.71 3.34
CA LYS A 68 8.09 7.66 4.42
C LYS A 68 7.99 9.12 4.00
N LYS A 69 8.21 9.42 2.72
CA LYS A 69 8.11 10.80 2.20
C LYS A 69 6.66 11.26 2.06
N TYR A 70 5.78 10.38 1.59
CA TYR A 70 4.42 10.77 1.16
C TYR A 70 3.30 10.30 2.09
N LEU A 71 3.58 9.33 2.98
CA LEU A 71 2.56 8.78 3.87
C LEU A 71 2.87 9.16 5.32
N ASP A 72 1.84 9.57 6.02
CA ASP A 72 1.87 9.69 7.48
C ASP A 72 1.72 8.28 8.08
N LEU A 73 2.87 7.64 8.36
CA LEU A 73 2.90 6.27 8.86
C LEU A 73 2.34 6.15 10.29
N GLU A 74 2.32 7.24 11.06
CA GLU A 74 1.74 7.26 12.41
C GLU A 74 0.22 7.31 12.33
N ALA A 75 -0.34 8.15 11.45
CA ALA A 75 -1.78 8.25 11.23
C ALA A 75 -2.39 6.97 10.61
N LEU A 76 -1.58 6.14 9.95
CA LEU A 76 -2.05 4.87 9.36
C LEU A 76 -2.24 3.74 10.40
N GLU A 77 -1.86 3.95 11.66
CA GLU A 77 -2.01 2.94 12.74
C GLU A 77 -1.53 1.53 12.33
N LEU A 78 -0.35 1.47 11.70
CA LEU A 78 0.15 0.24 11.08
C LEU A 78 0.39 -0.87 12.11
N HIS A 79 -0.16 -2.04 11.87
CA HIS A 79 0.12 -3.23 12.64
C HIS A 79 1.29 -4.01 12.04
N LYS A 80 2.28 -4.33 12.88
CA LYS A 80 3.43 -5.13 12.47
C LYS A 80 3.01 -6.59 12.29
N LEU A 81 3.17 -7.09 11.07
CA LEU A 81 2.94 -8.50 10.78
C LEU A 81 4.19 -9.34 11.10
N GLU A 82 3.98 -10.54 11.61
CA GLU A 82 5.05 -11.54 11.73
C GLU A 82 5.45 -12.05 10.35
N SER A 83 6.76 -12.15 10.08
CA SER A 83 7.25 -12.75 8.85
C SER A 83 7.05 -14.25 8.88
N GLY A 84 6.32 -14.77 7.90
CA GLY A 84 6.06 -16.19 7.78
C GLY A 84 4.95 -16.48 6.78
N ALA A 85 4.71 -17.77 6.55
CA ALA A 85 3.63 -18.26 5.73
C ALA A 85 3.00 -19.51 6.35
N LEU A 86 1.72 -19.71 6.06
CA LEU A 86 1.04 -20.97 6.30
C LEU A 86 0.94 -21.71 4.98
N ILE A 87 1.48 -22.91 4.92
CA ILE A 87 1.40 -23.79 3.75
C ILE A 87 0.47 -24.93 4.07
N TYR A 88 -0.53 -25.14 3.23
CA TYR A 88 -1.45 -26.28 3.33
C TYR A 88 -1.02 -27.38 2.37
N VAL A 89 -0.70 -28.54 2.92
CA VAL A 89 -0.37 -29.76 2.15
C VAL A 89 -1.12 -30.94 2.77
N ASN A 90 -1.88 -31.66 1.96
CA ASN A 90 -2.65 -32.83 2.40
C ASN A 90 -3.51 -32.57 3.66
N ASP A 91 -4.30 -31.49 3.62
CA ASP A 91 -5.17 -31.05 4.72
C ASP A 91 -4.45 -30.70 6.06
N LYS A 92 -3.14 -30.54 6.02
CA LYS A 92 -2.35 -30.11 7.15
C LYS A 92 -1.75 -28.72 6.91
N ALA A 93 -1.79 -27.88 7.93
CA ALA A 93 -1.19 -26.56 7.92
C ALA A 93 0.24 -26.62 8.50
N TYR A 94 1.20 -26.15 7.73
CA TYR A 94 2.58 -25.99 8.15
C TYR A 94 2.91 -24.51 8.23
N ARG A 95 3.44 -24.06 9.34
CA ARG A 95 3.89 -22.69 9.53
C ARG A 95 5.37 -22.60 9.22
N ILE A 96 5.72 -21.77 8.20
CA ILE A 96 7.10 -21.47 7.83
C ILE A 96 7.40 -20.04 8.24
N GLY A 97 8.56 -19.80 8.82
CA GLY A 97 8.99 -18.46 9.25
C GLY A 97 10.50 -18.30 9.17
N ASP A 98 10.97 -17.09 9.45
CA ASP A 98 12.39 -16.77 9.49
C ASP A 98 12.98 -17.19 10.87
N PRO A 99 13.82 -18.23 10.94
CA PRO A 99 14.40 -18.70 12.20
C PRO A 99 15.31 -17.67 12.86
N MET A 100 15.92 -16.76 12.08
CA MET A 100 16.79 -15.71 12.62
C MET A 100 16.02 -14.65 13.39
N ARG A 101 14.76 -14.43 13.02
CA ARG A 101 13.86 -13.49 13.70
C ARG A 101 13.02 -14.13 14.81
N ASN A 102 12.74 -15.42 14.66
CA ASN A 102 11.98 -16.18 15.63
C ASN A 102 12.54 -17.61 15.71
N TRP A 103 13.41 -17.84 16.67
CA TRP A 103 14.09 -19.15 16.86
C TRP A 103 13.12 -20.32 17.08
N LYS A 104 11.88 -20.06 17.55
CA LYS A 104 10.84 -21.08 17.68
C LYS A 104 10.35 -21.61 16.33
N MET A 105 10.67 -20.92 15.24
CA MET A 105 10.35 -21.33 13.87
C MET A 105 11.43 -22.23 13.25
N LEU A 106 12.55 -22.50 13.96
CA LEU A 106 13.62 -23.34 13.46
C LEU A 106 13.13 -24.77 13.15
N PHE A 107 12.45 -25.36 14.10
CA PHE A 107 11.96 -26.75 13.96
C PHE A 107 10.86 -26.91 12.90
N PRO A 108 9.78 -26.11 12.89
CA PRO A 108 8.75 -26.24 11.87
C PRO A 108 9.21 -25.89 10.45
N THR A 109 10.31 -25.15 10.30
CA THR A 109 10.81 -24.75 8.97
C THR A 109 11.77 -25.77 8.38
N ILE A 110 12.46 -26.58 9.22
CA ILE A 110 13.46 -27.56 8.79
C ILE A 110 12.87 -28.98 8.68
N PHE A 111 11.82 -29.28 9.40
CA PHE A 111 11.13 -30.58 9.44
C PHE A 111 9.66 -30.44 9.11
#